data_a05f39c431149a027c300958cb36e46a
#
_entry.id   a05f39c431149a027c300958cb36e46a
#
_cell.length_a   1.000
_cell.length_b   1.000
_cell.length_c   1.000
_cell.angle_alpha   90.00
_cell.angle_beta   90.00
_cell.angle_gamma   90.00
#
_symmetry.space_group_name_H-M   'P 1'
#
loop_
_entity.id
_entity.type
_entity.pdbx_description
1 polymer ?
#
loop_
_entity_poly.entity_id
_entity_poly.type
_entity_poly.pdbx_seq_one_letter_code
_entity_poly.pdbx_strand_id
1 'polypeptide(L)'
;PISHQLKLTTGEYSKFMMNVFEWLPFPVDEGAKDIARKWAGHPGQYEYNKGNTIDATMFIPETKRSDETKAQISATGAGNIERWFKTHTAKGNRANHLYRFGMVLIDADWALGDIVEKLEEFNNSLDAPLPEEQFRNSIVKSISKEFQKRGK
;
A
#
# COMPACT_ATOMS: atom_id res chain seq x y z
N PRO A 1 -15.35 -9.62 -7.90
CA PRO A 1 -14.76 -9.95 -6.59
C PRO A 1 -13.25 -10.05 -6.73
N ILE A 2 -12.52 -9.54 -5.73
CA ILE A 2 -11.07 -9.67 -5.62
C ILE A 2 -10.79 -10.86 -4.72
N SER A 3 -10.13 -11.89 -5.22
CA SER A 3 -9.69 -13.01 -4.38
C SER A 3 -8.26 -12.77 -3.91
N HIS A 4 -7.99 -13.05 -2.64
CA HIS A 4 -6.66 -12.97 -2.04
C HIS A 4 -6.44 -14.11 -1.04
N GLN A 5 -5.18 -14.39 -0.74
CA GLN A 5 -4.80 -15.40 0.24
C GLN A 5 -4.37 -14.79 1.59
N LEU A 6 -4.59 -13.50 1.79
CA LEU A 6 -4.25 -12.80 3.02
C LEU A 6 -5.13 -13.28 4.17
N LYS A 7 -4.53 -13.56 5.32
CA LYS A 7 -5.25 -13.83 6.57
C LYS A 7 -5.47 -12.51 7.31
N LEU A 8 -6.68 -11.99 7.23
CA LEU A 8 -7.06 -10.71 7.83
C LEU A 8 -8.09 -10.95 8.95
N THR A 9 -7.94 -10.23 10.05
CA THR A 9 -9.01 -10.12 11.05
C THR A 9 -10.18 -9.30 10.49
N THR A 10 -11.35 -9.36 11.12
CA THR A 10 -12.52 -8.60 10.67
C THR A 10 -12.25 -7.11 10.56
N GLY A 11 -11.53 -6.52 11.52
CA GLY A 11 -11.19 -5.09 11.49
C GLY A 11 -10.17 -4.74 10.40
N GLU A 12 -9.21 -5.61 10.16
CA GLU A 12 -8.23 -5.46 9.08
C GLU A 12 -8.86 -5.60 7.70
N TYR A 13 -9.81 -6.54 7.56
CA TYR A 13 -10.56 -6.72 6.32
C TYR A 13 -11.34 -5.46 5.94
N SER A 14 -12.03 -4.85 6.89
CA SER A 14 -12.77 -3.61 6.64
C SER A 14 -11.87 -2.48 6.15
N LYS A 15 -10.70 -2.30 6.76
CA LYS A 15 -9.70 -1.31 6.35
C LYS A 15 -9.08 -1.66 4.98
N PHE A 16 -8.77 -2.92 4.76
CA PHE A 16 -8.30 -3.43 3.47
C PHE A 16 -9.30 -3.09 2.36
N MET A 17 -10.58 -3.34 2.57
CA MET A 17 -11.62 -3.04 1.59
C MET A 17 -11.78 -1.53 1.34
N MET A 18 -11.60 -0.68 2.34
CA MET A 18 -11.59 0.78 2.15
C MET A 18 -10.45 1.21 1.23
N ASN A 19 -9.24 0.67 1.41
CA ASN A 19 -8.11 0.95 0.52
C ASN A 19 -8.39 0.47 -0.92
N VAL A 20 -9.06 -0.69 -1.08
CA VAL A 20 -9.51 -1.18 -2.40
C VAL A 20 -10.50 -0.20 -3.02
N PHE A 21 -11.46 0.32 -2.25
CA PHE A 21 -12.47 1.25 -2.75
C PHE A 21 -11.87 2.57 -3.20
N GLU A 22 -10.90 3.10 -2.46
CA GLU A 22 -10.15 4.30 -2.86
C GLU A 22 -9.38 4.11 -4.17
N TRP A 23 -8.90 2.89 -4.42
CA TRP A 23 -8.17 2.56 -5.64
C TRP A 23 -9.07 2.42 -6.87
N LEU A 24 -10.34 2.02 -6.69
CA LEU A 24 -11.27 1.83 -7.80
C LEU A 24 -11.67 3.17 -8.43
N PRO A 25 -11.70 3.28 -9.77
CA PRO A 25 -11.99 4.53 -10.47
C PRO A 25 -13.48 4.90 -10.53
N PHE A 26 -14.32 4.19 -9.79
CA PHE A 26 -15.79 4.36 -9.77
C PHE A 26 -16.32 4.26 -8.34
N PRO A 27 -17.46 4.89 -8.04
CA PRO A 27 -18.08 4.81 -6.72
C PRO A 27 -18.50 3.37 -6.39
N VAL A 28 -18.27 2.98 -5.15
CA VAL A 28 -18.62 1.67 -4.63
C VAL A 28 -19.56 1.80 -3.43
N ASP A 29 -20.35 0.74 -3.19
CA ASP A 29 -21.16 0.65 -1.99
C ASP A 29 -20.27 0.37 -0.78
N GLU A 30 -20.13 1.35 0.12
CA GLU A 30 -19.32 1.22 1.34
C GLU A 30 -19.76 0.06 2.25
N GLY A 31 -21.00 -0.38 2.18
CA GLY A 31 -21.47 -1.57 2.90
C GLY A 31 -20.74 -2.85 2.47
N ALA A 32 -20.10 -2.87 1.31
CA ALA A 32 -19.31 -3.99 0.82
C ALA A 32 -18.01 -4.25 1.63
N LYS A 33 -17.61 -3.35 2.52
CA LYS A 33 -16.49 -3.55 3.46
C LYS A 33 -16.76 -4.54 4.59
N ASP A 34 -18.03 -4.91 4.81
CA ASP A 34 -18.42 -5.85 5.84
C ASP A 34 -18.17 -7.30 5.38
N ILE A 35 -17.29 -8.02 6.07
CA ILE A 35 -16.97 -9.42 5.78
C ILE A 35 -18.20 -10.35 5.92
N ALA A 36 -19.16 -9.98 6.75
CA ALA A 36 -20.38 -10.75 6.98
C ALA A 36 -21.47 -10.47 5.95
N ARG A 37 -21.25 -9.51 5.01
CA ARG A 37 -22.26 -9.14 4.03
C ARG A 37 -22.57 -10.29 3.08
N LYS A 38 -23.84 -10.62 3.00
CA LYS A 38 -24.35 -11.58 2.02
C LYS A 38 -24.67 -10.87 0.71
N TRP A 39 -24.28 -11.47 -0.38
CA TRP A 39 -24.55 -10.99 -1.73
C TRP A 39 -25.66 -11.86 -2.34
N ALA A 40 -26.73 -11.23 -2.78
CA ALA A 40 -27.75 -11.90 -3.59
C ALA A 40 -27.19 -12.09 -5.01
N GLY A 41 -27.40 -13.26 -5.60
CA GLY A 41 -27.08 -13.48 -7.00
C GLY A 41 -27.96 -12.60 -7.91
N HIS A 42 -27.45 -12.20 -9.07
CA HIS A 42 -28.18 -11.47 -10.08
C HIS A 42 -28.78 -12.47 -11.09
N PRO A 43 -30.10 -12.42 -11.36
CA PRO A 43 -30.75 -13.38 -12.28
C PRO A 43 -30.51 -13.05 -13.77
N GLY A 44 -29.86 -11.93 -14.09
CA GLY A 44 -29.61 -11.48 -15.44
C GLY A 44 -28.34 -12.07 -16.06
N GLN A 45 -28.10 -11.73 -17.31
CA GLN A 45 -26.84 -12.05 -17.98
C GLN A 45 -25.70 -11.28 -17.32
N TYR A 46 -24.56 -11.95 -17.15
CA TYR A 46 -23.33 -11.34 -16.67
C TYR A 46 -22.18 -11.66 -17.60
N GLU A 47 -21.26 -10.73 -17.72
CA GLU A 47 -20.04 -10.89 -18.48
C GLU A 47 -18.88 -11.12 -17.50
N TYR A 48 -18.12 -12.19 -17.74
CA TYR A 48 -16.93 -12.51 -16.97
C TYR A 48 -15.68 -12.21 -17.79
N ASN A 49 -14.98 -11.15 -17.41
CA ASN A 49 -13.68 -10.82 -17.97
C ASN A 49 -12.57 -11.36 -17.07
N LYS A 50 -11.79 -12.31 -17.58
CA LYS A 50 -10.58 -12.77 -16.89
C LYS A 50 -9.50 -11.69 -17.00
N GLY A 51 -9.48 -10.78 -16.05
CA GLY A 51 -8.46 -9.74 -15.96
C GLY A 51 -7.11 -10.24 -15.44
N ASN A 52 -6.16 -9.33 -15.35
CA ASN A 52 -4.87 -9.58 -14.73
C ASN A 52 -5.00 -9.73 -13.21
N THR A 53 -4.09 -10.49 -12.60
CA THR A 53 -4.02 -10.62 -11.15
C THR A 53 -3.62 -9.29 -10.53
N ILE A 54 -4.37 -8.85 -9.51
CA ILE A 54 -4.06 -7.68 -8.70
C ILE A 54 -3.23 -8.15 -7.50
N ASP A 55 -2.16 -7.44 -7.21
CA ASP A 55 -1.40 -7.66 -5.98
C ASP A 55 -2.19 -7.10 -4.79
N ALA A 56 -2.83 -7.99 -4.04
CA ALA A 56 -3.64 -7.63 -2.89
C ALA A 56 -2.82 -7.01 -1.74
N THR A 57 -1.49 -7.17 -1.73
CA THR A 57 -0.61 -6.61 -0.69
C THR A 57 -0.60 -5.08 -0.72
N MET A 58 -0.93 -4.47 -1.86
CA MET A 58 -1.07 -3.02 -2.02
C MET A 58 -2.10 -2.38 -1.07
N PHE A 59 -3.11 -3.16 -0.67
CA PHE A 59 -4.26 -2.66 0.10
C PHE A 59 -4.18 -2.99 1.59
N ILE A 60 -3.05 -3.55 2.04
CA ILE A 60 -2.90 -3.95 3.44
C ILE A 60 -2.87 -2.72 4.35
N PRO A 61 -3.73 -2.67 5.39
CA PRO A 61 -3.74 -1.58 6.35
C PRO A 61 -2.42 -1.47 7.12
N GLU A 62 -1.94 -0.26 7.36
CA GLU A 62 -0.69 0.02 8.08
C GLU A 62 -0.69 -0.44 9.55
N THR A 63 -1.86 -0.70 10.13
CA THR A 63 -2.04 -0.81 11.58
C THR A 63 -1.76 -2.17 12.21
N LYS A 64 -1.71 -3.26 11.42
CA LYS A 64 -1.26 -4.58 11.87
C LYS A 64 -0.88 -5.42 10.67
N ARG A 65 0.38 -5.77 10.57
CA ARG A 65 0.87 -6.72 9.57
C ARG A 65 1.24 -8.01 10.25
N SER A 66 0.64 -9.11 9.81
CA SER A 66 1.08 -10.44 10.20
C SER A 66 2.45 -10.74 9.59
N ASP A 67 3.22 -11.65 10.22
CA ASP A 67 4.52 -12.07 9.68
C ASP A 67 4.39 -12.66 8.27
N GLU A 68 3.25 -13.30 7.95
CA GLU A 68 2.92 -13.79 6.61
C GLU A 68 2.80 -12.66 5.57
N THR A 69 2.24 -11.52 5.98
CA THR A 69 2.11 -10.34 5.14
C THR A 69 3.47 -9.70 4.87
N LYS A 70 4.34 -9.63 5.88
CA LYS A 70 5.72 -9.18 5.73
C LYS A 70 6.50 -10.07 4.76
N ALA A 71 6.34 -11.39 4.87
CA ALA A 71 6.96 -12.35 3.96
C ALA A 71 6.47 -12.18 2.51
N GLN A 72 5.18 -11.89 2.29
CA GLN A 72 4.64 -11.63 0.96
C GLN A 72 5.17 -10.33 0.36
N ILE A 73 5.26 -9.26 1.15
CA ILE A 73 5.85 -7.98 0.70
C ILE A 73 7.32 -8.17 0.33
N SER A 74 8.06 -8.94 1.11
CA SER A 74 9.46 -9.27 0.82
C SER A 74 9.62 -10.15 -0.43
N ALA A 75 8.71 -11.12 -0.64
CA ALA A 75 8.78 -12.06 -1.75
C ALA A 75 8.33 -11.46 -3.10
N THR A 76 7.30 -10.60 -3.10
CA THR A 76 6.78 -9.93 -4.32
C THR A 76 7.55 -8.68 -4.70
N GLY A 77 8.45 -8.23 -3.82
CA GLY A 77 9.26 -7.03 -4.00
C GLY A 77 8.49 -5.73 -3.84
N ALA A 78 9.21 -4.68 -3.53
CA ALA A 78 8.67 -3.32 -3.43
C ALA A 78 8.12 -2.79 -4.77
N GLY A 79 8.39 -3.47 -5.88
CA GLY A 79 8.08 -2.99 -7.23
C GLY A 79 6.59 -2.76 -7.53
N ASN A 80 5.70 -3.61 -7.02
CA ASN A 80 4.26 -3.42 -7.23
C ASN A 80 3.71 -2.29 -6.35
N ILE A 81 4.19 -2.21 -5.12
CA ILE A 81 3.85 -1.15 -4.17
C ILE A 81 4.40 0.19 -4.68
N GLU A 82 5.64 0.20 -5.15
CA GLU A 82 6.26 1.36 -5.77
C GLU A 82 5.47 1.85 -6.98
N ARG A 83 5.03 0.94 -7.86
CA ARG A 83 4.19 1.29 -9.02
C ARG A 83 2.88 1.95 -8.59
N TRP A 84 2.23 1.41 -7.55
CA TRP A 84 1.01 2.01 -7.03
C TRP A 84 1.26 3.43 -6.51
N PHE A 85 2.26 3.61 -5.65
CA PHE A 85 2.63 4.94 -5.16
C PHE A 85 2.98 5.89 -6.29
N LYS A 86 3.72 5.42 -7.31
CA LYS A 86 4.09 6.23 -8.47
C LYS A 86 2.87 6.73 -9.24
N THR A 87 1.87 5.86 -9.43
CA THR A 87 0.63 6.21 -10.15
C THR A 87 -0.22 7.22 -9.37
N HIS A 88 -0.18 7.20 -8.03
CA HIS A 88 -1.05 8.01 -7.16
C HIS A 88 -0.34 9.21 -6.54
N THR A 89 0.97 9.37 -6.76
CA THR A 89 1.74 10.48 -6.20
C THR A 89 1.67 11.70 -7.10
N ALA A 90 1.15 12.81 -6.56
CA ALA A 90 1.04 14.09 -7.22
C ALA A 90 1.67 15.21 -6.37
N LYS A 91 1.82 16.41 -6.94
CA LYS A 91 2.48 17.55 -6.30
C LYS A 91 1.99 17.88 -4.87
N GLY A 92 0.74 17.57 -4.53
CA GLY A 92 0.17 17.88 -3.20
C GLY A 92 0.37 16.80 -2.14
N ASN A 93 0.65 15.54 -2.52
CA ASN A 93 0.66 14.40 -1.61
C ASN A 93 1.99 13.63 -1.55
N ARG A 94 3.00 14.03 -2.34
CA ARG A 94 4.26 13.28 -2.50
C ARG A 94 5.02 13.06 -1.19
N ALA A 95 5.07 14.03 -0.28
CA ALA A 95 5.73 13.87 1.01
C ALA A 95 5.04 12.78 1.86
N ASN A 96 3.71 12.77 1.88
CA ASN A 96 2.93 11.75 2.57
C ASN A 96 3.13 10.36 1.95
N HIS A 97 3.11 10.27 0.62
CA HIS A 97 3.32 8.99 -0.08
C HIS A 97 4.74 8.46 0.10
N LEU A 98 5.76 9.30 0.02
CA LEU A 98 7.14 8.92 0.33
C LEU A 98 7.28 8.39 1.77
N TYR A 99 6.70 9.09 2.74
CA TYR A 99 6.69 8.63 4.12
C TYR A 99 5.98 7.27 4.27
N ARG A 100 4.77 7.14 3.70
CA ARG A 100 4.01 5.89 3.73
C ARG A 100 4.76 4.74 3.05
N PHE A 101 5.41 4.99 1.92
CA PHE A 101 6.22 3.99 1.25
C PHE A 101 7.40 3.56 2.13
N GLY A 102 8.10 4.49 2.77
CA GLY A 102 9.16 4.17 3.73
C GLY A 102 8.66 3.32 4.91
N MET A 103 7.46 3.61 5.42
CA MET A 103 6.83 2.80 6.48
C MET A 103 6.58 1.36 6.01
N VAL A 104 6.14 1.17 4.78
CA VAL A 104 5.97 -0.16 4.17
C VAL A 104 7.28 -0.92 4.14
N LEU A 105 8.39 -0.27 3.75
CA LEU A 105 9.70 -0.89 3.70
C LEU A 105 10.25 -1.24 5.11
N ILE A 106 10.00 -0.38 6.12
CA ILE A 106 10.30 -0.72 7.52
C ILE A 106 9.55 -1.97 7.97
N ASP A 107 8.26 -2.05 7.64
CA ASP A 107 7.43 -3.22 7.99
C ASP A 107 7.86 -4.49 7.24
N ALA A 108 8.46 -4.35 6.07
CA ALA A 108 9.04 -5.44 5.30
C ALA A 108 10.46 -5.83 5.76
N ASP A 109 10.91 -5.31 6.90
CA ASP A 109 12.21 -5.60 7.53
C ASP A 109 13.45 -5.20 6.67
N TRP A 110 13.29 -4.18 5.81
CA TRP A 110 14.42 -3.65 5.05
C TRP A 110 15.41 -2.89 5.96
N ALA A 111 16.70 -2.93 5.62
CA ALA A 111 17.70 -2.12 6.32
C ALA A 111 17.50 -0.63 6.05
N LEU A 112 17.81 0.22 7.03
CA LEU A 112 17.58 1.67 6.91
C LEU A 112 18.28 2.29 5.69
N GLY A 113 19.49 1.83 5.38
CA GLY A 113 20.24 2.29 4.21
C GLY A 113 19.49 2.02 2.91
N ASP A 114 19.02 0.78 2.73
CA ASP A 114 18.28 0.36 1.54
C ASP A 114 16.95 1.09 1.41
N ILE A 115 16.28 1.38 2.55
CA ILE A 115 15.04 2.17 2.58
C ILE A 115 15.32 3.58 2.07
N VAL A 116 16.36 4.24 2.55
CA VAL A 116 16.70 5.61 2.15
C VAL A 116 17.05 5.67 0.66
N GLU A 117 17.89 4.75 0.18
CA GLU A 117 18.23 4.64 -1.24
C GLU A 117 17.00 4.44 -2.11
N LYS A 118 16.11 3.52 -1.71
CA LYS A 118 14.87 3.24 -2.44
C LYS A 118 13.90 4.42 -2.47
N LEU A 119 13.80 5.16 -1.38
CA LEU A 119 12.98 6.38 -1.31
C LEU A 119 13.56 7.51 -2.17
N GLU A 120 14.88 7.61 -2.24
CA GLU A 120 15.56 8.59 -3.10
C GLU A 120 15.36 8.28 -4.59
N GLU A 121 15.52 7.02 -5.00
CA GLU A 121 15.18 6.54 -6.35
C GLU A 121 13.72 6.86 -6.71
N PHE A 122 12.81 6.54 -5.79
CA PHE A 122 11.38 6.80 -5.99
C PHE A 122 11.10 8.29 -6.13
N ASN A 123 11.64 9.14 -5.24
CA ASN A 123 11.48 10.59 -5.33
C ASN A 123 11.97 11.13 -6.69
N ASN A 124 13.16 10.67 -7.13
CA ASN A 124 13.75 11.10 -8.40
C ASN A 124 12.96 10.61 -9.63
N SER A 125 12.17 9.56 -9.49
CA SER A 125 11.32 9.03 -10.56
C SER A 125 9.98 9.76 -10.72
N LEU A 126 9.64 10.70 -9.81
CA LEU A 126 8.40 11.49 -9.87
C LEU A 126 8.53 12.63 -10.88
N ASP A 127 7.44 12.99 -11.54
CA ASP A 127 7.38 14.14 -12.46
C ASP A 127 7.75 15.46 -11.78
N ALA A 128 7.50 15.57 -10.47
CA ALA A 128 7.83 16.73 -9.65
C ALA A 128 8.43 16.27 -8.32
N PRO A 129 9.72 15.89 -8.26
CA PRO A 129 10.34 15.40 -7.05
C PRO A 129 10.35 16.44 -5.93
N LEU A 130 10.44 15.98 -4.67
CA LEU A 130 10.73 16.87 -3.56
C LEU A 130 12.17 17.39 -3.71
N PRO A 131 12.42 18.67 -3.41
CA PRO A 131 13.78 19.19 -3.28
C PRO A 131 14.59 18.37 -2.27
N GLU A 132 15.87 18.14 -2.54
CA GLU A 132 16.73 17.27 -1.73
C GLU A 132 16.73 17.66 -0.25
N GLU A 133 16.82 18.96 0.04
CA GLU A 133 16.78 19.47 1.41
C GLU A 133 15.47 19.10 2.12
N GLN A 134 14.34 19.28 1.46
CA GLN A 134 13.02 18.90 2.01
C GLN A 134 12.90 17.39 2.16
N PHE A 135 13.36 16.59 1.20
CA PHE A 135 13.37 15.15 1.27
C PHE A 135 14.16 14.66 2.48
N ARG A 136 15.40 15.12 2.65
CA ARG A 136 16.26 14.73 3.78
C ARG A 136 15.69 15.18 5.14
N ASN A 137 15.28 16.44 5.25
CA ASN A 137 14.82 17.00 6.52
C ASN A 137 13.44 16.50 6.97
N SER A 138 12.57 16.14 6.03
CA SER A 138 11.22 15.66 6.36
C SER A 138 11.13 14.13 6.31
N ILE A 139 11.44 13.52 5.16
CA ILE A 139 11.18 12.11 4.92
C ILE A 139 12.23 11.24 5.59
N VAL A 140 13.50 11.42 5.23
CA VAL A 140 14.59 10.58 5.77
C VAL A 140 14.66 10.68 7.28
N LYS A 141 14.57 11.89 7.84
CA LYS A 141 14.58 12.11 9.28
C LYS A 141 13.42 11.43 10.00
N SER A 142 12.21 11.49 9.42
CA SER A 142 11.01 10.85 10.00
C SER A 142 11.09 9.33 9.93
N ILE A 143 11.55 8.77 8.82
CA ILE A 143 11.75 7.33 8.64
C ILE A 143 12.83 6.81 9.58
N SER A 144 13.97 7.49 9.71
CA SER A 144 15.04 7.12 10.64
C SER A 144 14.55 7.10 12.08
N LYS A 145 13.75 8.08 12.48
CA LYS A 145 13.15 8.14 13.81
C LYS A 145 12.20 6.97 14.07
N GLU A 146 11.33 6.65 13.12
CA GLU A 146 10.41 5.50 13.25
C GLU A 146 11.16 4.16 13.24
N PHE A 147 12.19 4.02 12.42
CA PHE A 147 13.05 2.84 12.40
C PHE A 147 13.68 2.58 13.79
N GLN A 148 14.30 3.61 14.39
CA GLN A 148 14.88 3.52 15.73
C GLN A 148 13.83 3.22 16.83
N LYS A 149 12.65 3.85 16.74
CA LYS A 149 11.56 3.64 17.70
C LYS A 149 11.04 2.18 17.68
N ARG A 150 11.15 1.49 16.55
CA ARG A 150 10.76 0.09 16.43
C ARG A 150 11.88 -0.89 16.84
N GLY A 151 13.01 -0.39 17.31
CA GLY A 151 14.14 -1.20 17.79
C GLY A 151 14.90 -1.91 16.67
N LYS A 152 14.85 -1.35 15.48
CA LYS A 152 15.56 -1.86 14.29
C LYS A 152 16.81 -1.05 14.01
#